data_3a647e4800068c805e90f3ad39fb8c48
#
_entry.id   3a647e4800068c805e90f3ad39fb8c48
#
_cell.length_a   1.000
_cell.length_b   1.000
_cell.length_c   1.000
_cell.angle_alpha   90.00
_cell.angle_beta   90.00
_cell.angle_gamma   90.00
#
_symmetry.space_group_name_H-M   'P 1'
#
loop_
_entity.id
_entity.type
_entity.pdbx_description
1 polymer ?
#
loop_
_entity_poly.entity_id
_entity_poly.type
_entity_poly.pdbx_seq_one_letter_code
_entity_poly.pdbx_strand_id
1 'polypeptide(L)'
;MIAELGMIDSLVGVSDECRWPAEVVGKPIVSAAKIKPGELSSLEIDAAVREAIRDSDSLYVVDAVLIEELAPDLIVTQDLCAVCAVSGAELAGACPVGAEVLSLDPRTLDGVIESVRTLAHGVGAVDAGEAIVAGMQRKLTETEDAVSGVPRSRVFFAEWLDPPFCAGHWLPEMIDRAGGADVLGRAGEPSRATTWKEVLALEPELIVLGPCGFDAGEAGRRATGLELPCPAVAVDGDGYYSRPAPRRGASDERVGTRLRRAAAPDPGLPAIWLGRFAAAPAR
;
A
#
# COMPACT_ATOMS: atom_id res chain seq x y z
N MET A 1 -2.88 -10.93 5.37
CA MET A 1 -3.98 -11.80 4.88
C MET A 1 -3.94 -13.21 5.50
N ILE A 2 -2.87 -13.99 5.37
CA ILE A 2 -2.80 -15.38 5.89
C ILE A 2 -3.20 -15.47 7.37
N ALA A 3 -2.71 -14.58 8.22
CA ALA A 3 -3.07 -14.56 9.65
C ALA A 3 -4.57 -14.26 9.88
N GLU A 4 -5.15 -13.35 9.10
CA GLU A 4 -6.58 -12.99 9.22
C GLU A 4 -7.51 -14.11 8.72
N LEU A 5 -6.99 -14.97 7.81
CA LEU A 5 -7.66 -16.21 7.41
C LEU A 5 -7.51 -17.32 8.48
N GLY A 6 -6.85 -17.08 9.60
CA GLY A 6 -6.60 -18.07 10.64
C GLY A 6 -5.51 -19.10 10.31
N MET A 7 -4.71 -18.84 9.28
CA MET A 7 -3.73 -19.80 8.73
C MET A 7 -2.28 -19.43 9.08
N ILE A 8 -2.07 -18.68 10.18
CA ILE A 8 -0.71 -18.19 10.54
C ILE A 8 0.27 -19.33 10.82
N ASP A 9 -0.22 -20.45 11.38
CA ASP A 9 0.61 -21.62 11.72
C ASP A 9 1.08 -22.38 10.46
N SER A 10 0.33 -22.27 9.35
CA SER A 10 0.70 -22.86 8.05
C SER A 10 1.75 -22.04 7.31
N LEU A 11 2.05 -20.82 7.76
CA LEU A 11 3.03 -19.96 7.12
C LEU A 11 4.45 -20.39 7.49
N VAL A 12 5.18 -21.03 6.57
CA VAL A 12 6.51 -21.59 6.80
C VAL A 12 7.65 -20.63 6.47
N GLY A 13 7.44 -19.65 5.60
CA GLY A 13 8.41 -18.63 5.22
C GLY A 13 7.76 -17.30 4.88
N VAL A 14 8.52 -16.20 4.98
CA VAL A 14 8.05 -14.82 4.76
C VAL A 14 9.11 -13.99 4.03
N SER A 15 8.68 -12.86 3.42
CA SER A 15 9.59 -11.80 2.99
C SER A 15 10.08 -11.00 4.22
N ASP A 16 11.27 -10.39 4.13
CA ASP A 16 11.81 -9.50 5.16
C ASP A 16 10.93 -8.24 5.39
N GLU A 17 10.04 -7.95 4.46
CA GLU A 17 9.05 -6.89 4.57
C GLU A 17 7.75 -7.32 5.26
N CYS A 18 7.56 -8.61 5.54
CA CYS A 18 6.43 -9.12 6.31
C CYS A 18 6.63 -8.84 7.80
N ARG A 19 6.09 -7.71 8.28
CA ARG A 19 6.25 -7.23 9.67
C ARG A 19 4.98 -7.33 10.50
N TRP A 20 3.89 -7.76 9.90
CA TRP A 20 2.58 -7.86 10.55
C TRP A 20 1.83 -9.14 10.16
N PRO A 21 1.10 -9.74 11.11
CA PRO A 21 1.08 -9.43 12.55
C PRO A 21 2.35 -9.87 13.27
N ALA A 22 2.46 -9.61 14.58
CA ALA A 22 3.67 -9.90 15.36
C ALA A 22 4.10 -11.37 15.31
N GLU A 23 3.17 -12.27 15.08
CA GLU A 23 3.39 -13.72 14.97
C GLU A 23 4.23 -14.13 13.73
N VAL A 24 4.39 -13.24 12.74
CA VAL A 24 5.31 -13.51 11.63
C VAL A 24 6.78 -13.28 11.99
N VAL A 25 7.01 -12.54 13.09
CA VAL A 25 8.38 -12.26 13.56
C VAL A 25 9.03 -13.56 14.02
N GLY A 26 10.21 -13.85 13.47
CA GLY A 26 10.94 -15.09 13.77
C GLY A 26 10.65 -16.23 12.80
N LYS A 27 9.73 -16.08 11.85
CA LYS A 27 9.59 -17.06 10.75
C LYS A 27 10.78 -16.93 9.77
N PRO A 28 11.15 -18.01 9.07
CA PRO A 28 12.21 -18.00 8.08
C PRO A 28 12.01 -16.91 7.01
N ILE A 29 13.04 -16.13 6.72
CA ILE A 29 13.00 -15.09 5.69
C ILE A 29 13.50 -15.69 4.38
N VAL A 30 12.60 -15.90 3.44
CA VAL A 30 12.89 -16.53 2.13
C VAL A 30 13.13 -15.52 1.00
N SER A 31 12.80 -14.25 1.21
CA SER A 31 13.13 -13.19 0.26
C SER A 31 13.42 -11.87 0.97
N ALA A 32 14.32 -11.06 0.40
CA ALA A 32 14.70 -9.78 0.97
C ALA A 32 15.00 -8.76 -0.13
N ALA A 33 14.67 -7.49 0.11
CA ALA A 33 15.03 -6.40 -0.77
C ALA A 33 16.56 -6.19 -0.79
N LYS A 34 17.15 -6.03 -1.99
CA LYS A 34 18.56 -5.69 -2.17
C LYS A 34 18.87 -4.27 -1.73
N ILE A 35 17.97 -3.34 -2.04
CA ILE A 35 18.09 -1.94 -1.66
C ILE A 35 17.53 -1.78 -0.27
N LYS A 36 18.38 -1.42 0.67
CA LYS A 36 17.98 -1.14 2.05
C LYS A 36 17.83 0.39 2.19
N PRO A 37 16.66 0.90 2.56
CA PRO A 37 16.43 2.35 2.67
C PRO A 37 17.43 3.03 3.61
N GLY A 38 17.64 2.50 4.80
CA GLY A 38 18.61 3.01 5.77
C GLY A 38 18.58 4.54 5.86
N GLU A 39 19.76 5.17 5.64
CA GLU A 39 19.92 6.62 5.61
C GLU A 39 19.77 7.26 4.22
N LEU A 40 19.48 6.46 3.19
CA LEU A 40 19.30 6.96 1.82
C LEU A 40 18.09 7.89 1.74
N SER A 41 18.25 8.99 1.02
CA SER A 41 17.14 9.89 0.66
C SER A 41 16.17 9.21 -0.31
N SER A 42 14.96 9.75 -0.45
CA SER A 42 13.98 9.25 -1.43
C SER A 42 14.52 9.30 -2.86
N LEU A 43 15.29 10.32 -3.21
CA LEU A 43 15.93 10.45 -4.52
C LEU A 43 17.00 9.37 -4.76
N GLU A 44 17.83 9.09 -3.76
CA GLU A 44 18.87 8.05 -3.87
C GLU A 44 18.26 6.65 -4.00
N ILE A 45 17.19 6.37 -3.28
CA ILE A 45 16.46 5.11 -3.41
C ILE A 45 15.86 4.98 -4.83
N ASP A 46 15.17 6.02 -5.33
CA ASP A 46 14.60 6.04 -6.69
C ASP A 46 15.68 5.84 -7.74
N ALA A 47 16.83 6.49 -7.59
CA ALA A 47 17.97 6.34 -8.50
C ALA A 47 18.49 4.89 -8.52
N ALA A 48 18.67 4.27 -7.36
CA ALA A 48 19.13 2.90 -7.23
C ALA A 48 18.13 1.89 -7.83
N VAL A 49 16.82 2.10 -7.60
CA VAL A 49 15.76 1.29 -8.20
C VAL A 49 15.79 1.38 -9.72
N ARG A 50 15.86 2.60 -10.28
CA ARG A 50 15.93 2.82 -11.74
C ARG A 50 17.17 2.20 -12.36
N GLU A 51 18.29 2.24 -11.67
CA GLU A 51 19.54 1.60 -12.12
C GLU A 51 19.37 0.09 -12.20
N ALA A 52 18.88 -0.54 -11.14
CA ALA A 52 18.66 -1.99 -11.11
C ALA A 52 17.67 -2.44 -12.21
N ILE A 53 16.56 -1.70 -12.41
CA ILE A 53 15.60 -2.01 -13.48
C ILE A 53 16.25 -1.90 -14.86
N ARG A 54 17.04 -0.84 -15.11
CA ARG A 54 17.72 -0.63 -16.41
C ARG A 54 18.70 -1.77 -16.70
N ASP A 55 19.39 -2.26 -15.69
CA ASP A 55 20.38 -3.32 -15.83
C ASP A 55 19.74 -4.73 -15.82
N SER A 56 18.40 -4.78 -15.79
CA SER A 56 17.59 -6.02 -15.68
C SER A 56 17.92 -6.86 -14.45
N ASP A 57 18.40 -6.21 -13.39
CA ASP A 57 18.66 -6.84 -12.10
C ASP A 57 17.36 -6.96 -11.29
N SER A 58 17.19 -8.11 -10.63
CA SER A 58 16.14 -8.26 -9.64
C SER A 58 16.37 -7.31 -8.45
N LEU A 59 15.31 -6.68 -7.97
CA LEU A 59 15.33 -5.86 -6.75
C LEU A 59 15.36 -6.69 -5.47
N TYR A 60 15.19 -8.01 -5.59
CA TYR A 60 15.10 -8.93 -4.47
C TYR A 60 16.15 -10.05 -4.56
N VAL A 61 16.51 -10.58 -3.42
CA VAL A 61 17.22 -11.85 -3.27
C VAL A 61 16.20 -12.89 -2.80
N VAL A 62 16.16 -14.03 -3.48
CA VAL A 62 15.36 -15.19 -3.10
C VAL A 62 16.27 -16.30 -2.62
N ASP A 63 16.02 -16.82 -1.43
CA ASP A 63 16.75 -17.97 -0.87
C ASP A 63 16.10 -19.27 -1.34
N ALA A 64 16.49 -19.73 -2.54
CA ALA A 64 15.96 -20.94 -3.15
C ALA A 64 16.27 -22.20 -2.32
N VAL A 65 17.44 -22.23 -1.64
CA VAL A 65 17.82 -23.37 -0.81
C VAL A 65 16.89 -23.47 0.40
N LEU A 66 16.65 -22.36 1.07
CA LEU A 66 15.73 -22.32 2.21
C LEU A 66 14.28 -22.63 1.78
N ILE A 67 13.82 -22.16 0.62
CA ILE A 67 12.49 -22.50 0.09
C ILE A 67 12.39 -24.01 -0.15
N GLU A 68 13.42 -24.64 -0.73
CA GLU A 68 13.44 -26.09 -0.93
C GLU A 68 13.43 -26.87 0.39
N GLU A 69 14.19 -26.41 1.40
CA GLU A 69 14.21 -27.01 2.75
C GLU A 69 12.85 -26.89 3.47
N LEU A 70 12.16 -25.74 3.31
CA LEU A 70 10.83 -25.52 3.89
C LEU A 70 9.72 -26.29 3.17
N ALA A 71 9.96 -26.74 1.94
CA ALA A 71 9.06 -27.54 1.11
C ALA A 71 7.59 -27.04 1.15
N PRO A 72 7.32 -25.77 0.78
CA PRO A 72 5.95 -25.25 0.80
C PRO A 72 5.09 -25.93 -0.26
N ASP A 73 3.80 -26.14 0.05
CA ASP A 73 2.81 -26.58 -0.95
C ASP A 73 2.34 -25.42 -1.82
N LEU A 74 2.35 -24.19 -1.27
CA LEU A 74 1.88 -22.96 -1.92
C LEU A 74 2.86 -21.82 -1.69
N ILE A 75 3.23 -21.12 -2.75
CA ILE A 75 3.99 -19.86 -2.71
C ILE A 75 3.07 -18.73 -3.17
N VAL A 76 2.86 -17.74 -2.31
CA VAL A 76 2.05 -16.56 -2.64
C VAL A 76 2.97 -15.40 -3.01
N THR A 77 2.74 -14.84 -4.18
CA THR A 77 3.54 -13.74 -4.73
C THR A 77 2.67 -12.65 -5.35
N GLN A 78 3.29 -11.67 -5.96
CA GLN A 78 2.62 -10.53 -6.58
C GLN A 78 3.40 -10.08 -7.82
N ASP A 79 2.73 -10.01 -8.98
CA ASP A 79 3.34 -9.54 -10.25
C ASP A 79 2.87 -8.12 -10.64
N LEU A 80 2.24 -7.40 -9.72
CA LEU A 80 1.63 -6.09 -9.97
C LEU A 80 2.67 -5.02 -10.36
N CYS A 81 3.83 -5.07 -9.74
CA CYS A 81 4.89 -4.09 -9.93
C CYS A 81 6.25 -4.76 -9.71
N ALA A 82 7.14 -4.65 -10.68
CA ALA A 82 8.51 -5.18 -10.59
C ALA A 82 9.35 -4.58 -9.44
N VAL A 83 8.87 -3.50 -8.82
CA VAL A 83 9.54 -2.81 -7.72
C VAL A 83 9.06 -3.31 -6.35
N CYS A 84 7.81 -3.81 -6.26
CA CYS A 84 7.14 -3.97 -4.98
C CYS A 84 7.12 -5.42 -4.46
N ALA A 85 7.47 -6.41 -5.29
CA ALA A 85 7.47 -7.81 -4.89
C ALA A 85 8.33 -8.66 -5.82
N VAL A 86 8.66 -9.87 -5.37
CA VAL A 86 9.29 -10.91 -6.20
C VAL A 86 8.26 -11.40 -7.20
N SER A 87 8.57 -11.36 -8.49
CA SER A 87 7.68 -11.84 -9.55
C SER A 87 7.62 -13.37 -9.60
N GLY A 88 6.52 -13.91 -10.18
CA GLY A 88 6.42 -15.34 -10.46
C GLY A 88 7.55 -15.85 -11.37
N ALA A 89 8.03 -15.02 -12.29
CA ALA A 89 9.15 -15.35 -13.17
C ALA A 89 10.48 -15.49 -12.39
N GLU A 90 10.74 -14.64 -11.40
CA GLU A 90 11.90 -14.73 -10.52
C GLU A 90 11.83 -15.97 -9.62
N LEU A 91 10.62 -16.37 -9.20
CA LEU A 91 10.41 -17.58 -8.42
C LEU A 91 10.53 -18.88 -9.24
N ALA A 92 10.34 -18.84 -10.55
CA ALA A 92 10.34 -20.04 -11.39
C ALA A 92 11.62 -20.91 -11.26
N GLY A 93 12.76 -20.29 -10.93
CA GLY A 93 14.02 -20.98 -10.67
C GLY A 93 14.22 -21.45 -9.23
N ALA A 94 13.37 -21.00 -8.30
CA ALA A 94 13.47 -21.27 -6.86
C ALA A 94 12.28 -22.09 -6.32
N CYS A 95 11.31 -22.42 -7.19
CA CYS A 95 10.11 -23.13 -6.80
C CYS A 95 10.37 -24.64 -6.67
N PRO A 96 10.09 -25.27 -5.51
CA PRO A 96 10.20 -26.72 -5.35
C PRO A 96 9.26 -27.46 -6.30
N VAL A 97 9.66 -28.67 -6.70
CA VAL A 97 8.82 -29.53 -7.54
C VAL A 97 7.52 -29.86 -6.78
N GLY A 98 6.38 -29.45 -7.35
CA GLY A 98 5.06 -29.72 -6.79
C GLY A 98 4.45 -28.57 -5.99
N ALA A 99 5.19 -27.50 -5.71
CA ALA A 99 4.61 -26.29 -5.11
C ALA A 99 3.77 -25.52 -6.13
N GLU A 100 2.61 -25.04 -5.71
CA GLU A 100 1.77 -24.14 -6.50
C GLU A 100 2.22 -22.70 -6.29
N VAL A 101 2.21 -21.88 -7.36
CA VAL A 101 2.49 -20.45 -7.28
C VAL A 101 1.20 -19.66 -7.50
N LEU A 102 0.78 -18.90 -6.51
CA LEU A 102 -0.38 -18.02 -6.55
C LEU A 102 0.06 -16.57 -6.64
N SER A 103 -0.12 -15.95 -7.81
CA SER A 103 0.14 -14.52 -8.00
C SER A 103 -1.13 -13.69 -7.74
N LEU A 104 -1.00 -12.63 -6.94
CA LEU A 104 -2.08 -11.72 -6.58
C LEU A 104 -1.78 -10.33 -7.15
N ASP A 105 -2.44 -9.97 -8.26
CA ASP A 105 -2.16 -8.74 -9.02
C ASP A 105 -3.36 -7.78 -9.08
N PRO A 106 -3.90 -7.33 -7.95
CA PRO A 106 -5.05 -6.46 -7.94
C PRO A 106 -4.69 -5.05 -8.42
N ARG A 107 -5.45 -4.55 -9.39
CA ARG A 107 -5.31 -3.17 -9.90
C ARG A 107 -6.41 -2.23 -9.45
N THR A 108 -7.48 -2.77 -8.88
CA THR A 108 -8.68 -2.06 -8.44
C THR A 108 -9.07 -2.48 -7.03
N LEU A 109 -9.96 -1.76 -6.36
CA LEU A 109 -10.49 -2.18 -5.05
C LEU A 109 -11.22 -3.52 -5.14
N ASP A 110 -12.01 -3.73 -6.20
CA ASP A 110 -12.66 -5.03 -6.42
C ASP A 110 -11.62 -6.13 -6.62
N GLY A 111 -10.52 -5.85 -7.32
CA GLY A 111 -9.39 -6.76 -7.46
C GLY A 111 -8.73 -7.09 -6.11
N VAL A 112 -8.61 -6.13 -5.19
CA VAL A 112 -8.12 -6.40 -3.82
C VAL A 112 -9.07 -7.32 -3.06
N ILE A 113 -10.38 -7.11 -3.18
CA ILE A 113 -11.39 -8.00 -2.57
C ILE A 113 -11.29 -9.40 -3.15
N GLU A 114 -11.17 -9.53 -4.47
CA GLU A 114 -11.03 -10.81 -5.14
C GLU A 114 -9.72 -11.52 -4.77
N SER A 115 -8.64 -10.79 -4.52
CA SER A 115 -7.38 -11.36 -4.02
C SER A 115 -7.55 -12.04 -2.67
N VAL A 116 -8.44 -11.53 -1.80
CA VAL A 116 -8.77 -12.20 -0.52
C VAL A 116 -9.46 -13.53 -0.77
N ARG A 117 -10.43 -13.58 -1.70
CA ARG A 117 -11.13 -14.83 -2.06
C ARG A 117 -10.17 -15.83 -2.68
N THR A 118 -9.38 -15.39 -3.65
CA THR A 118 -8.40 -16.23 -4.35
C THR A 118 -7.42 -16.86 -3.35
N LEU A 119 -6.89 -16.07 -2.43
CA LEU A 119 -6.00 -16.59 -1.39
C LEU A 119 -6.72 -17.54 -0.44
N ALA A 120 -7.95 -17.20 0.00
CA ALA A 120 -8.74 -18.04 0.90
C ALA A 120 -9.06 -19.41 0.27
N HIS A 121 -9.34 -19.45 -1.02
CA HIS A 121 -9.48 -20.70 -1.76
C HIS A 121 -8.18 -21.49 -1.81
N GLY A 122 -7.06 -20.84 -2.16
CA GLY A 122 -5.75 -21.48 -2.23
C GLY A 122 -5.28 -22.11 -0.91
N VAL A 123 -5.67 -21.53 0.24
CA VAL A 123 -5.32 -22.07 1.56
C VAL A 123 -6.45 -22.84 2.24
N GLY A 124 -7.58 -23.08 1.56
CA GLY A 124 -8.71 -23.85 2.11
C GLY A 124 -9.50 -23.14 3.22
N ALA A 125 -9.43 -21.80 3.30
CA ALA A 125 -10.07 -20.99 4.35
C ALA A 125 -11.23 -20.13 3.80
N VAL A 126 -12.08 -20.70 2.95
CA VAL A 126 -13.11 -19.99 2.16
C VAL A 126 -14.08 -19.19 3.04
N ASP A 127 -14.62 -19.80 4.10
CA ASP A 127 -15.58 -19.12 4.99
C ASP A 127 -14.95 -17.91 5.70
N ALA A 128 -13.70 -18.03 6.13
CA ALA A 128 -12.94 -16.91 6.71
C ALA A 128 -12.70 -15.81 5.67
N GLY A 129 -12.38 -16.16 4.43
CA GLY A 129 -12.25 -15.25 3.32
C GLY A 129 -13.51 -14.43 3.06
N GLU A 130 -14.67 -15.09 2.97
CA GLU A 130 -15.94 -14.39 2.76
C GLU A 130 -16.33 -13.49 3.95
N ALA A 131 -16.01 -13.89 5.18
CA ALA A 131 -16.21 -13.03 6.35
C ALA A 131 -15.36 -11.75 6.29
N ILE A 132 -14.09 -11.86 5.84
CA ILE A 132 -13.20 -10.71 5.63
C ILE A 132 -13.77 -9.81 4.53
N VAL A 133 -14.15 -10.38 3.39
CA VAL A 133 -14.72 -9.64 2.25
C VAL A 133 -15.98 -8.88 2.67
N ALA A 134 -16.90 -9.53 3.38
CA ALA A 134 -18.10 -8.87 3.90
C ALA A 134 -17.74 -7.70 4.85
N GLY A 135 -16.68 -7.84 5.65
CA GLY A 135 -16.16 -6.77 6.50
C GLY A 135 -15.60 -5.60 5.69
N MET A 136 -14.84 -5.87 4.64
CA MET A 136 -14.29 -4.85 3.74
C MET A 136 -15.40 -4.08 3.03
N GLN A 137 -16.36 -4.79 2.42
CA GLN A 137 -17.49 -4.19 1.72
C GLN A 137 -18.34 -3.30 2.63
N ARG A 138 -18.63 -3.77 3.85
CA ARG A 138 -19.35 -2.98 4.85
C ARG A 138 -18.60 -1.67 5.16
N LYS A 139 -17.31 -1.72 5.39
CA LYS A 139 -16.50 -0.51 5.66
C LYS A 139 -16.48 0.46 4.48
N LEU A 140 -16.40 -0.03 3.25
CA LEU A 140 -16.49 0.80 2.05
C LEU A 140 -17.84 1.53 2.00
N THR A 141 -18.95 0.82 2.22
CA THR A 141 -20.31 1.40 2.26
C THR A 141 -20.43 2.44 3.38
N GLU A 142 -19.98 2.12 4.58
CA GLU A 142 -19.99 3.06 5.73
C GLU A 142 -19.20 4.34 5.41
N THR A 143 -18.06 4.21 4.72
CA THR A 143 -17.24 5.36 4.30
C THR A 143 -17.98 6.22 3.27
N GLU A 144 -18.58 5.60 2.25
CA GLU A 144 -19.36 6.28 1.21
C GLU A 144 -20.56 7.02 1.81
N ASP A 145 -21.33 6.35 2.64
CA ASP A 145 -22.47 6.93 3.32
C ASP A 145 -22.07 8.14 4.17
N ALA A 146 -20.94 7.98 4.86
CA ALA A 146 -20.39 9.01 5.70
C ALA A 146 -19.89 10.24 4.92
N VAL A 147 -19.54 10.17 3.64
CA VAL A 147 -19.15 11.31 2.78
C VAL A 147 -20.24 11.74 1.81
N SER A 148 -21.40 11.08 1.82
CA SER A 148 -22.53 11.38 0.93
C SER A 148 -23.00 12.83 1.10
N GLY A 149 -23.19 13.52 -0.03
CA GLY A 149 -23.63 14.91 -0.04
C GLY A 149 -22.57 15.95 0.35
N VAL A 150 -21.33 15.53 0.67
CA VAL A 150 -20.23 16.47 0.94
C VAL A 150 -19.52 16.82 -0.39
N PRO A 151 -19.18 18.10 -0.65
CA PRO A 151 -18.38 18.47 -1.80
C PRO A 151 -17.05 17.70 -1.81
N ARG A 152 -16.65 17.20 -2.97
CA ARG A 152 -15.43 16.45 -3.14
C ARG A 152 -14.21 17.37 -3.09
N SER A 153 -13.26 17.04 -2.25
CA SER A 153 -11.99 17.77 -2.18
C SER A 153 -10.99 17.25 -3.21
N ARG A 154 -10.20 18.17 -3.78
CA ARG A 154 -9.12 17.84 -4.71
C ARG A 154 -7.94 17.28 -3.92
N VAL A 155 -7.59 16.01 -4.13
CA VAL A 155 -6.56 15.32 -3.38
C VAL A 155 -5.41 14.90 -4.29
N PHE A 156 -4.18 15.12 -3.85
CA PHE A 156 -3.01 14.47 -4.40
C PHE A 156 -2.49 13.45 -3.37
N PHE A 157 -2.38 12.19 -3.78
CA PHE A 157 -1.73 11.17 -2.96
C PHE A 157 -0.34 10.88 -3.54
N ALA A 158 0.71 11.06 -2.73
CA ALA A 158 2.08 10.79 -3.10
C ALA A 158 2.50 9.40 -2.61
N GLU A 159 2.66 8.44 -3.52
CA GLU A 159 3.23 7.11 -3.23
C GLU A 159 4.75 7.12 -3.11
N TRP A 160 5.39 8.20 -3.55
CA TRP A 160 6.80 8.52 -3.36
C TRP A 160 6.98 10.03 -3.31
N LEU A 161 8.10 10.52 -2.75
CA LEU A 161 8.24 11.95 -2.46
C LEU A 161 9.27 12.66 -3.34
N ASP A 162 10.30 11.96 -3.82
CA ASP A 162 11.34 12.57 -4.64
C ASP A 162 11.93 11.56 -5.65
N PRO A 163 11.58 11.70 -6.92
CA PRO A 163 10.50 12.54 -7.43
C PRO A 163 9.12 12.11 -6.90
N PRO A 164 8.11 12.99 -6.84
CA PRO A 164 6.79 12.56 -6.41
C PRO A 164 6.18 11.57 -7.42
N PHE A 165 5.53 10.51 -6.90
CA PHE A 165 4.74 9.59 -7.69
C PHE A 165 3.27 9.76 -7.33
N CYS A 166 2.40 9.86 -8.33
CA CYS A 166 0.96 9.93 -8.11
C CYS A 166 0.38 8.58 -7.66
N ALA A 167 -0.84 8.61 -7.13
CA ALA A 167 -1.58 7.40 -6.81
C ALA A 167 -1.79 6.51 -8.04
N GLY A 168 -1.65 5.20 -7.85
CA GLY A 168 -1.90 4.19 -8.86
C GLY A 168 -2.80 3.06 -8.35
N HIS A 169 -3.08 2.12 -9.24
CA HIS A 169 -3.85 0.90 -8.99
C HIS A 169 -5.20 1.19 -8.34
N TRP A 170 -5.39 0.75 -7.09
CA TRP A 170 -6.64 0.92 -6.31
C TRP A 170 -6.72 2.24 -5.53
N LEU A 171 -5.59 2.97 -5.35
CA LEU A 171 -5.56 4.18 -4.50
C LEU A 171 -6.46 5.30 -5.02
N PRO A 172 -6.56 5.60 -6.32
CA PRO A 172 -7.51 6.60 -6.81
C PRO A 172 -8.96 6.23 -6.50
N GLU A 173 -9.34 4.93 -6.53
CA GLU A 173 -10.67 4.47 -6.12
C GLU A 173 -10.88 4.65 -4.61
N MET A 174 -9.86 4.39 -3.78
CA MET A 174 -9.95 4.65 -2.34
C MET A 174 -10.19 6.13 -2.05
N ILE A 175 -9.50 7.03 -2.76
CA ILE A 175 -9.72 8.48 -2.63
C ILE A 175 -11.14 8.84 -3.05
N ASP A 176 -11.64 8.27 -4.15
CA ASP A 176 -13.00 8.46 -4.65
C ASP A 176 -14.04 8.03 -3.62
N ARG A 177 -13.96 6.81 -3.11
CA ARG A 177 -14.84 6.25 -2.08
C ARG A 177 -14.82 7.06 -0.78
N ALA A 178 -13.66 7.66 -0.46
CA ALA A 178 -13.50 8.54 0.70
C ALA A 178 -13.99 9.97 0.48
N GLY A 179 -14.66 10.29 -0.64
CA GLY A 179 -15.20 11.61 -0.96
C GLY A 179 -14.17 12.61 -1.49
N GLY A 180 -13.00 12.13 -1.92
CA GLY A 180 -11.99 12.94 -2.62
C GLY A 180 -12.13 12.86 -4.14
N ALA A 181 -11.39 13.72 -4.83
CA ALA A 181 -11.14 13.66 -6.26
C ALA A 181 -9.62 13.68 -6.48
N ASP A 182 -9.04 12.55 -6.87
CA ASP A 182 -7.62 12.50 -7.16
C ASP A 182 -7.31 13.45 -8.35
N VAL A 183 -6.31 14.31 -8.17
CA VAL A 183 -6.00 15.32 -9.19
C VAL A 183 -5.10 14.79 -10.30
N LEU A 184 -4.45 13.64 -10.12
CA LEU A 184 -3.45 13.13 -11.08
C LEU A 184 -3.47 11.62 -11.26
N GLY A 185 -3.78 10.86 -10.19
CA GLY A 185 -3.84 9.40 -10.22
C GLY A 185 -4.98 8.88 -11.08
N ARG A 186 -4.84 7.66 -11.60
CA ARG A 186 -5.86 6.99 -12.40
C ARG A 186 -6.09 5.59 -11.91
N ALA A 187 -7.34 5.27 -11.62
CA ALA A 187 -7.75 3.95 -11.17
C ALA A 187 -7.33 2.86 -12.18
N GLY A 188 -6.78 1.77 -11.67
CA GLY A 188 -6.33 0.64 -12.47
C GLY A 188 -4.99 0.84 -13.21
N GLU A 189 -4.49 2.07 -13.31
CA GLU A 189 -3.20 2.37 -13.94
C GLU A 189 -2.05 2.33 -12.91
N PRO A 190 -0.83 2.02 -13.32
CA PRO A 190 0.33 2.10 -12.43
C PRO A 190 0.58 3.52 -11.91
N SER A 191 1.12 3.62 -10.71
CA SER A 191 1.72 4.83 -10.19
C SER A 191 2.82 5.34 -11.14
N ARG A 192 2.94 6.65 -11.32
CA ARG A 192 3.93 7.27 -12.20
C ARG A 192 4.58 8.48 -11.57
N ALA A 193 5.84 8.70 -11.93
CA ALA A 193 6.57 9.88 -11.52
C ALA A 193 5.95 11.16 -12.13
N THR A 194 6.00 12.23 -11.36
CA THR A 194 5.61 13.59 -11.74
C THR A 194 6.59 14.59 -11.14
N THR A 195 6.23 15.86 -11.09
CA THR A 195 6.99 16.91 -10.42
C THR A 195 6.10 17.66 -9.43
N TRP A 196 6.67 18.15 -8.32
CA TRP A 196 5.91 19.01 -7.41
C TRP A 196 5.33 20.24 -8.11
N LYS A 197 6.02 20.78 -9.13
CA LYS A 197 5.50 21.87 -9.95
C LYS A 197 4.21 21.50 -10.67
N GLU A 198 4.13 20.31 -11.27
CA GLU A 198 2.91 19.82 -11.94
C GLU A 198 1.80 19.56 -10.92
N VAL A 199 2.12 18.93 -9.80
CA VAL A 199 1.16 18.68 -8.71
C VAL A 199 0.53 19.99 -8.22
N LEU A 200 1.35 20.98 -7.92
CA LEU A 200 0.87 22.26 -7.39
C LEU A 200 0.08 23.07 -8.42
N ALA A 201 0.39 22.95 -9.71
CA ALA A 201 -0.40 23.56 -10.79
C ALA A 201 -1.82 22.98 -10.91
N LEU A 202 -2.06 21.78 -10.35
CA LEU A 202 -3.38 21.17 -10.25
C LEU A 202 -4.16 21.64 -9.02
N GLU A 203 -3.62 22.55 -8.20
CA GLU A 203 -4.27 23.15 -7.04
C GLU A 203 -4.96 22.12 -6.12
N PRO A 204 -4.23 21.14 -5.56
CA PRO A 204 -4.82 20.20 -4.60
C PRO A 204 -5.23 20.97 -3.32
N GLU A 205 -6.35 20.55 -2.72
CA GLU A 205 -6.82 21.05 -1.42
C GLU A 205 -6.26 20.24 -0.24
N LEU A 206 -5.80 19.01 -0.52
CA LEU A 206 -5.14 18.13 0.44
C LEU A 206 -4.05 17.32 -0.27
N ILE A 207 -2.89 17.23 0.38
CA ILE A 207 -1.81 16.31 -0.03
C ILE A 207 -1.69 15.21 1.01
N VAL A 208 -1.76 13.95 0.56
CA VAL A 208 -1.52 12.77 1.39
C VAL A 208 -0.17 12.19 1.00
N LEU A 209 0.73 12.05 1.97
CA LEU A 209 2.07 11.54 1.78
C LEU A 209 2.15 10.13 2.39
N GLY A 210 2.02 9.12 1.54
CA GLY A 210 2.03 7.70 1.91
C GLY A 210 3.07 6.92 1.10
N PRO A 211 4.37 7.26 1.21
CA PRO A 211 5.40 6.60 0.43
C PRO A 211 5.50 5.11 0.76
N CYS A 212 5.62 4.30 -0.28
CA CYS A 212 5.75 2.84 -0.17
C CYS A 212 6.91 2.44 0.76
N GLY A 213 6.65 1.46 1.64
CA GLY A 213 7.64 0.91 2.55
C GLY A 213 7.94 1.77 3.79
N PHE A 214 7.26 2.91 3.98
CA PHE A 214 7.48 3.79 5.12
C PHE A 214 6.25 3.98 5.98
N ASP A 215 6.45 4.00 7.30
CA ASP A 215 5.43 4.40 8.25
C ASP A 215 5.19 5.92 8.25
N ALA A 216 4.17 6.37 8.99
CA ALA A 216 3.81 7.79 9.06
C ALA A 216 4.94 8.66 9.62
N GLY A 217 5.75 8.15 10.56
CA GLY A 217 6.88 8.86 11.15
C GLY A 217 7.98 9.11 10.14
N GLU A 218 8.37 8.08 9.40
CA GLU A 218 9.38 8.19 8.35
C GLU A 218 8.87 9.03 7.17
N ALA A 219 7.62 8.85 6.75
CA ALA A 219 6.99 9.68 5.73
C ALA A 219 7.03 11.16 6.10
N GLY A 220 6.71 11.50 7.36
CA GLY A 220 6.79 12.87 7.88
C GLY A 220 8.21 13.41 7.89
N ARG A 221 9.21 12.62 8.30
CA ARG A 221 10.63 13.03 8.30
C ARG A 221 11.13 13.29 6.88
N ARG A 222 10.82 12.42 5.92
CA ARG A 222 11.20 12.57 4.51
C ARG A 222 10.51 13.74 3.82
N ALA A 223 9.36 14.17 4.31
CA ALA A 223 8.65 15.35 3.83
C ALA A 223 9.18 16.66 4.42
N THR A 224 10.13 16.59 5.37
CA THR A 224 10.73 17.80 5.96
C THR A 224 11.43 18.62 4.88
N GLY A 225 11.05 19.90 4.77
CA GLY A 225 11.58 20.81 3.74
C GLY A 225 10.75 20.90 2.46
N LEU A 226 9.70 20.08 2.30
CA LEU A 226 8.73 20.31 1.24
C LEU A 226 7.86 21.54 1.56
N GLU A 227 7.89 22.52 0.67
CA GLU A 227 7.04 23.71 0.75
C GLU A 227 5.69 23.42 0.06
N LEU A 228 4.68 23.04 0.86
CA LEU A 228 3.36 22.67 0.37
C LEU A 228 2.35 23.79 0.69
N PRO A 229 1.63 24.32 -0.34
CA PRO A 229 0.74 25.48 -0.17
C PRO A 229 -0.62 25.12 0.45
N CYS A 230 -0.94 23.83 0.57
CA CYS A 230 -2.19 23.33 1.14
C CYS A 230 -1.89 22.37 2.32
N PRO A 231 -2.92 21.99 3.11
CA PRO A 231 -2.77 20.99 4.14
C PRO A 231 -2.14 19.71 3.61
N ALA A 232 -1.17 19.16 4.36
CA ALA A 232 -0.53 17.90 4.03
C ALA A 232 -0.52 16.98 5.25
N VAL A 233 -0.68 15.68 5.00
CA VAL A 233 -0.68 14.64 6.03
C VAL A 233 0.20 13.48 5.61
N ALA A 234 1.17 13.13 6.46
CA ALA A 234 1.93 11.90 6.32
C ALA A 234 1.17 10.74 6.95
N VAL A 235 1.09 9.65 6.22
CA VAL A 235 0.36 8.44 6.62
C VAL A 235 1.28 7.22 6.53
N ASP A 236 0.90 6.13 7.19
CA ASP A 236 1.60 4.86 7.11
C ASP A 236 1.33 4.20 5.74
N GLY A 237 2.23 4.48 4.79
CA GLY A 237 2.18 3.94 3.42
C GLY A 237 2.32 2.42 3.41
N ASP A 238 3.27 1.89 4.18
CA ASP A 238 3.56 0.45 4.25
C ASP A 238 2.39 -0.34 4.84
N GLY A 239 1.85 0.11 5.97
CA GLY A 239 0.82 -0.63 6.70
C GLY A 239 -0.57 -0.60 6.05
N TYR A 240 -0.91 0.46 5.27
CA TYR A 240 -2.29 0.67 4.86
C TYR A 240 -2.52 0.93 3.37
N TYR A 241 -1.50 1.26 2.58
CA TYR A 241 -1.71 1.73 1.20
C TYR A 241 -0.96 0.91 0.16
N SER A 242 0.26 0.45 0.47
CA SER A 242 1.15 -0.18 -0.51
C SER A 242 0.85 -1.65 -0.81
N ARG A 243 0.04 -2.32 0.00
CA ARG A 243 -0.20 -3.77 -0.11
C ARG A 243 -1.68 -4.11 -0.23
N PRO A 244 -2.06 -5.13 -1.04
CA PRO A 244 -3.44 -5.61 -1.15
C PRO A 244 -3.82 -6.43 0.10
N ALA A 245 -4.25 -5.76 1.17
CA ALA A 245 -4.57 -6.42 2.44
C ALA A 245 -5.87 -5.89 3.07
N PRO A 246 -6.59 -6.70 3.87
CA PRO A 246 -7.88 -6.34 4.50
C PRO A 246 -7.83 -5.12 5.42
N ARG A 247 -6.67 -4.75 5.95
CA ARG A 247 -6.48 -3.55 6.80
C ARG A 247 -6.86 -2.23 6.12
N ARG A 248 -7.06 -2.24 4.80
CA ARG A 248 -7.40 -1.06 4.00
C ARG A 248 -8.72 -0.41 4.36
N GLY A 249 -9.72 -1.17 4.76
CA GLY A 249 -10.99 -0.60 5.21
C GLY A 249 -10.83 0.43 6.33
N ALA A 250 -9.76 0.37 7.12
CA ALA A 250 -9.42 1.38 8.11
C ALA A 250 -8.71 2.62 7.52
N SER A 251 -8.08 2.53 6.33
CA SER A 251 -7.39 3.65 5.68
C SER A 251 -8.33 4.56 4.90
N ASP A 252 -9.40 4.00 4.28
CA ASP A 252 -10.43 4.77 3.57
C ASP A 252 -11.13 5.74 4.50
N GLU A 253 -11.44 5.28 5.72
CA GLU A 253 -12.08 6.08 6.76
C GLU A 253 -11.27 7.33 7.12
N ARG A 254 -9.95 7.32 6.99
CA ARG A 254 -9.09 8.47 7.31
C ARG A 254 -9.04 9.53 6.25
N VAL A 255 -8.92 9.16 4.99
CA VAL A 255 -8.98 10.14 3.90
C VAL A 255 -10.35 10.80 3.97
N GLY A 256 -11.43 10.05 4.11
CA GLY A 256 -12.80 10.57 4.26
C GLY A 256 -13.00 11.42 5.51
N THR A 257 -12.53 11.00 6.67
CA THR A 257 -12.68 11.72 7.94
C THR A 257 -11.97 13.07 7.92
N ARG A 258 -10.81 13.13 7.26
CA ARG A 258 -10.00 14.35 7.21
C ARG A 258 -10.44 15.31 6.11
N LEU A 259 -11.01 14.81 5.05
CA LEU A 259 -11.70 15.65 4.07
C LEU A 259 -12.92 16.34 4.69
N ARG A 260 -13.52 15.80 5.74
CA ARG A 260 -14.72 16.32 6.43
C ARG A 260 -14.48 17.04 7.74
N ARG A 261 -13.44 17.61 7.96
CA ARG A 261 -13.03 18.53 9.05
C ARG A 261 -13.76 18.55 10.42
N ALA A 262 -14.85 17.87 10.69
CA ALA A 262 -15.54 18.03 11.99
C ALA A 262 -16.48 16.91 12.41
N ALA A 263 -16.81 15.96 11.60
CA ALA A 263 -18.00 15.13 11.84
C ALA A 263 -17.75 13.63 12.07
N ALA A 264 -16.55 13.12 11.86
CA ALA A 264 -16.27 11.70 12.06
C ALA A 264 -15.15 11.50 13.11
N PRO A 265 -15.26 10.49 13.97
CA PRO A 265 -14.25 10.19 14.97
C PRO A 265 -12.92 9.83 14.29
N ASP A 266 -11.81 10.25 14.89
CA ASP A 266 -10.47 9.84 14.46
C ASP A 266 -10.35 8.32 14.67
N PRO A 267 -10.10 7.51 13.62
CA PRO A 267 -10.00 6.06 13.75
C PRO A 267 -8.75 5.60 14.52
N GLY A 268 -7.98 6.52 15.10
CA GLY A 268 -6.81 6.21 15.91
C GLY A 268 -5.59 5.70 15.14
N LEU A 269 -5.60 5.81 13.81
CA LEU A 269 -4.48 5.33 12.99
C LEU A 269 -3.30 6.33 12.97
N PRO A 270 -2.02 5.94 12.84
CA PRO A 270 -0.86 6.83 12.83
C PRO A 270 -0.90 7.82 11.65
N ALA A 271 -0.90 9.11 11.91
CA ALA A 271 -0.78 10.15 10.90
C ALA A 271 -0.14 11.41 11.50
N ILE A 272 0.69 12.07 10.71
CA ILE A 272 1.41 13.28 11.10
C ILE A 272 0.99 14.41 10.18
N TRP A 273 0.44 15.47 10.74
CA TRP A 273 0.11 16.69 10.01
C TRP A 273 1.35 17.54 9.81
N LEU A 274 1.56 17.97 8.56
CA LEU A 274 2.65 18.85 8.16
C LEU A 274 2.09 20.26 7.91
N GLY A 275 2.56 21.23 8.67
CA GLY A 275 2.20 22.65 8.53
C GLY A 275 1.15 23.16 9.53
N ARG A 276 1.06 24.50 9.64
CA ARG A 276 0.07 25.17 10.49
C ARG A 276 -1.26 25.26 9.75
N PHE A 277 -2.30 24.67 10.31
CA PHE A 277 -3.66 24.99 9.90
C PHE A 277 -3.99 26.43 10.30
N ALA A 278 -4.14 27.32 9.35
CA ALA A 278 -4.96 28.48 9.56
C ALA A 278 -6.41 27.95 9.68
N ALA A 279 -7.03 28.10 10.85
CA ALA A 279 -8.45 27.79 10.99
C ALA A 279 -9.21 28.57 9.92
N ALA A 280 -9.96 27.87 9.07
CA ALA A 280 -10.84 28.55 8.15
C ALA A 280 -11.84 29.41 8.97
N PRO A 281 -12.13 30.65 8.55
CA PRO A 281 -13.14 31.45 9.22
C PRO A 281 -14.47 30.70 9.19
N ALA A 282 -15.12 30.58 10.35
CA ALA A 282 -16.48 30.06 10.45
C ALA A 282 -17.38 30.90 9.54
N ARG A 283 -18.05 30.24 8.58
CA ARG A 283 -19.19 30.83 7.83
C ARG A 283 -20.47 30.25 8.39
#